data_0149a0a119df66c0d5276438768f13e6
#
_entry.id   0149a0a119df66c0d5276438768f13e6
#
_cell.length_a   1.000
_cell.length_b   1.000
_cell.length_c   1.000
_cell.angle_alpha   90.00
_cell.angle_beta   90.00
_cell.angle_gamma   90.00
#
_symmetry.space_group_name_H-M   'P 1'
#
loop_
_entity.id
_entity.type
_entity.pdbx_description
1 polymer ?
#
loop_
_entity_poly.entity_id
_entity_poly.type
_entity_poly.pdbx_seq_one_letter_code
_entity_poly.pdbx_strand_id
1 'polypeptide(L)'
;MAAKRIVVLGGGESGVGAAVLAQKEGFDVFLSDMSKIKEHYSQMLDEYHIAWEDGQHTEALILNADEVIKSPGIPNDAPLMLKIQERAKRMGSTS
;
A
#
# COMPACT_ATOMS: atom_id res chain seq x y z
N MET A 1 -4.66 12.68 17.46
CA MET A 1 -5.38 12.17 16.29
C MET A 1 -4.60 11.02 15.66
N ALA A 2 -5.32 10.03 15.13
CA ALA A 2 -4.66 8.93 14.45
C ALA A 2 -4.03 9.42 13.15
N ALA A 3 -2.85 8.87 12.82
CA ALA A 3 -2.20 9.20 11.57
C ALA A 3 -3.03 8.66 10.39
N LYS A 4 -2.98 9.36 9.27
CA LYS A 4 -3.59 8.90 8.04
C LYS A 4 -2.93 7.58 7.63
N ARG A 5 -3.74 6.59 7.26
CA ARG A 5 -3.23 5.29 6.84
C ARG A 5 -3.07 5.25 5.32
N ILE A 6 -1.85 5.00 4.89
CA ILE A 6 -1.51 4.88 3.47
C ILE A 6 -1.09 3.46 3.18
N VAL A 7 -1.72 2.83 2.21
CA VAL A 7 -1.33 1.50 1.74
C VAL A 7 -0.66 1.63 0.38
N VAL A 8 0.51 1.01 0.24
CA VAL A 8 1.25 0.98 -1.02
C VAL A 8 1.12 -0.40 -1.62
N LEU A 9 0.65 -0.49 -2.85
CA LEU A 9 0.54 -1.75 -3.59
C LEU A 9 1.72 -1.86 -4.54
N GLY A 10 2.60 -2.81 -4.27
CA GLY A 10 3.80 -3.05 -5.04
C GLY A 10 5.06 -2.77 -4.25
N GLY A 11 5.93 -3.77 -4.11
CA GLY A 11 7.16 -3.72 -3.32
C GLY A 11 8.43 -3.54 -4.14
N GLY A 12 8.32 -2.98 -5.35
CA GLY A 12 9.48 -2.63 -6.15
C GLY A 12 10.07 -1.29 -5.74
N GLU A 13 11.03 -0.81 -6.51
CA GLU A 13 11.73 0.43 -6.21
C GLU A 13 10.78 1.61 -5.97
N SER A 14 9.81 1.81 -6.85
CA SER A 14 8.85 2.92 -6.73
C SER A 14 7.98 2.78 -5.50
N GLY A 15 7.47 1.58 -5.24
CA GLY A 15 6.58 1.34 -4.09
C GLY A 15 7.30 1.51 -2.77
N VAL A 16 8.49 0.95 -2.64
CA VAL A 16 9.29 1.07 -1.43
C VAL A 16 9.69 2.52 -1.20
N GLY A 17 10.07 3.24 -2.27
CA GLY A 17 10.39 4.66 -2.17
C GLY A 17 9.22 5.49 -1.67
N ALA A 18 8.03 5.25 -2.21
CA ALA A 18 6.82 5.95 -1.78
C ALA A 18 6.48 5.63 -0.33
N ALA A 19 6.64 4.36 0.08
CA ALA A 19 6.37 3.94 1.44
C ALA A 19 7.31 4.63 2.44
N VAL A 20 8.60 4.67 2.12
CA VAL A 20 9.60 5.33 2.97
C VAL A 20 9.30 6.81 3.10
N LEU A 21 8.99 7.47 1.99
CA LEU A 21 8.67 8.90 2.01
C LEU A 21 7.44 9.18 2.89
N ALA A 22 6.39 8.40 2.74
CA ALA A 22 5.18 8.57 3.53
C ALA A 22 5.45 8.33 5.02
N GLN A 23 6.26 7.31 5.34
CA GLN A 23 6.61 7.02 6.72
C GLN A 23 7.39 8.18 7.34
N LYS A 24 8.30 8.78 6.59
CA LYS A 24 9.05 9.94 7.07
C LYS A 24 8.17 11.15 7.34
N GLU A 25 7.05 11.25 6.65
CA GLU A 25 6.10 12.34 6.85
C GLU A 25 5.10 12.07 7.97
N GLY A 26 5.22 10.95 8.66
CA GLY A 26 4.42 10.64 9.83
C GLY A 26 3.14 9.88 9.56
N PHE A 27 2.95 9.37 8.35
CA PHE A 27 1.78 8.55 8.01
C PHE A 27 1.94 7.13 8.53
N ASP A 28 0.82 6.44 8.73
CA ASP A 28 0.78 5.03 9.05
C ASP A 28 0.81 4.26 7.72
N VAL A 29 1.92 3.60 7.41
CA VAL A 29 2.15 2.99 6.10
C VAL A 29 2.12 1.47 6.17
N PHE A 30 1.42 0.85 5.22
CA PHE A 30 1.43 -0.58 5.01
C PHE A 30 1.69 -0.86 3.54
N LEU A 31 2.63 -1.77 3.24
CA LEU A 31 2.96 -2.13 1.86
C LEU A 31 2.60 -3.59 1.60
N SER A 32 1.94 -3.85 0.47
CA SER A 32 1.52 -5.19 0.09
C SER A 32 1.92 -5.49 -1.35
N ASP A 33 2.43 -6.70 -1.60
CA ASP A 33 2.82 -7.16 -2.93
C ASP A 33 2.39 -8.61 -3.13
N MET A 34 1.78 -8.92 -4.28
CA MET A 34 1.42 -10.29 -4.61
C MET A 34 2.63 -11.18 -4.85
N SER A 35 3.75 -10.59 -5.27
CA SER A 35 5.00 -11.29 -5.50
C SER A 35 5.89 -11.17 -4.28
N LYS A 36 6.92 -12.01 -4.22
CA LYS A 36 7.90 -11.91 -3.14
C LYS A 36 8.72 -10.62 -3.29
N ILE A 37 8.81 -9.86 -2.23
CA ILE A 37 9.61 -8.63 -2.20
C ILE A 37 11.10 -9.01 -2.09
N LYS A 38 11.93 -8.34 -2.88
CA LYS A 38 13.38 -8.59 -2.84
C LYS A 38 13.93 -8.25 -1.46
N GLU A 39 14.91 -9.04 -1.02
CA GLU A 39 15.46 -8.92 0.33
C GLU A 39 15.92 -7.52 0.68
N HIS A 40 16.64 -6.85 -0.23
CA HIS A 40 17.13 -5.50 0.07
C HIS A 40 15.99 -4.48 0.25
N TYR A 41 14.85 -4.69 -0.41
CA TYR A 41 13.68 -3.84 -0.21
C TYR A 41 12.97 -4.15 1.10
N SER A 42 12.83 -5.44 1.44
CA SER A 42 12.18 -5.81 2.70
C SER A 42 13.02 -5.36 3.90
N GLN A 43 14.34 -5.42 3.78
CA GLN A 43 15.23 -4.91 4.83
C GLN A 43 15.05 -3.41 5.02
N MET A 44 14.90 -2.66 3.93
CA MET A 44 14.64 -1.22 4.00
C MET A 44 13.31 -0.93 4.69
N LEU A 45 12.26 -1.69 4.36
CA LEU A 45 10.96 -1.53 5.01
C LEU A 45 11.06 -1.79 6.51
N ASP A 46 11.77 -2.84 6.90
CA ASP A 46 11.98 -3.15 8.32
C ASP A 46 12.77 -2.05 9.03
N GLU A 47 13.78 -1.51 8.36
CA GLU A 47 14.61 -0.44 8.92
C GLU A 47 13.80 0.82 9.23
N TYR A 48 12.82 1.14 8.38
CA TYR A 48 11.94 2.29 8.60
C TYR A 48 10.69 1.95 9.40
N HIS A 49 10.60 0.72 9.94
CA HIS A 49 9.47 0.25 10.75
C HIS A 49 8.15 0.26 9.99
N ILE A 50 8.20 -0.04 8.68
CA ILE A 50 7.02 -0.10 7.82
C ILE A 50 6.48 -1.52 7.83
N ALA A 51 5.21 -1.69 8.15
CA ALA A 51 4.54 -2.99 8.05
C ALA A 51 4.39 -3.36 6.58
N TRP A 52 4.60 -4.62 6.23
CA TRP A 52 4.51 -5.09 4.85
C TRP A 52 4.13 -6.56 4.79
N GLU A 53 3.61 -6.97 3.64
CA GLU A 53 3.37 -8.38 3.33
C GLU A 53 3.77 -8.64 1.89
N ASP A 54 4.13 -9.90 1.59
CA ASP A 54 4.41 -10.31 0.22
C ASP A 54 3.75 -11.66 -0.07
N GLY A 55 3.64 -11.98 -1.37
CA GLY A 55 3.00 -13.21 -1.79
C GLY A 55 1.49 -13.22 -1.66
N GLN A 56 0.88 -12.13 -1.24
CA GLN A 56 -0.56 -12.02 -1.05
C GLN A 56 -0.98 -10.56 -0.86
N HIS A 57 -2.27 -10.31 -1.03
CA HIS A 57 -2.88 -9.04 -0.63
C HIS A 57 -3.96 -9.35 0.40
N THR A 58 -3.78 -8.91 1.63
CA THR A 58 -4.78 -9.07 2.69
C THR A 58 -5.78 -7.92 2.60
N GLU A 59 -6.95 -8.19 2.05
CA GLU A 59 -7.96 -7.16 1.78
C GLU A 59 -8.34 -6.35 3.03
N ALA A 60 -8.46 -7.01 4.17
CA ALA A 60 -8.82 -6.31 5.41
C ALA A 60 -7.81 -5.22 5.79
N LEU A 61 -6.53 -5.43 5.46
CA LEU A 61 -5.48 -4.46 5.75
C LEU A 61 -5.38 -3.36 4.70
N ILE A 62 -5.83 -3.66 3.48
CA ILE A 62 -5.75 -2.73 2.34
C ILE A 62 -6.99 -1.85 2.27
N LEU A 63 -8.17 -2.45 2.42
CA LEU A 63 -9.43 -1.71 2.33
C LEU A 63 -9.66 -0.76 3.51
N ASN A 64 -8.85 -0.89 4.55
CA ASN A 64 -8.87 -0.01 5.71
C ASN A 64 -8.04 1.26 5.50
N ALA A 65 -7.48 1.45 4.32
CA ALA A 65 -6.60 2.58 4.04
C ALA A 65 -7.40 3.87 3.82
N ASP A 66 -6.83 4.98 4.24
CA ASP A 66 -7.33 6.31 3.88
C ASP A 66 -6.91 6.67 2.46
N GLU A 67 -5.76 6.18 2.03
CA GLU A 67 -5.26 6.39 0.68
C GLU A 67 -4.49 5.16 0.22
N VAL A 68 -4.62 4.82 -1.06
CA VAL A 68 -3.89 3.70 -1.67
C VAL A 68 -3.02 4.23 -2.80
N ILE A 69 -1.74 3.90 -2.74
CA ILE A 69 -0.78 4.23 -3.78
C ILE A 69 -0.50 2.93 -4.55
N LYS A 70 -0.80 2.94 -5.85
CA LYS A 70 -0.68 1.77 -6.70
C LYS A 70 0.56 1.87 -7.58
N SER A 71 1.33 0.77 -7.67
CA SER A 71 2.41 0.66 -8.64
C SER A 71 1.85 0.68 -10.06
N PRO A 72 2.54 1.33 -11.03
CA PRO A 72 2.07 1.36 -12.41
C PRO A 72 1.88 -0.02 -13.05
N GLY A 73 2.55 -1.04 -12.53
CA GLY A 73 2.43 -2.41 -13.05
C GLY A 73 1.12 -3.11 -12.70
N ILE A 74 0.31 -2.56 -11.78
CA ILE A 74 -0.95 -3.19 -11.37
C ILE A 74 -2.09 -2.63 -12.20
N PRO A 75 -2.83 -3.49 -12.96
CA PRO A 75 -3.96 -3.02 -13.77
C PRO A 75 -5.07 -2.42 -12.89
N ASN A 76 -5.72 -1.38 -13.39
CA ASN A 76 -6.84 -0.76 -12.69
C ASN A 76 -8.07 -1.67 -12.59
N ASP A 77 -8.17 -2.67 -13.48
CA ASP A 77 -9.28 -3.61 -13.49
C ASP A 77 -9.01 -4.90 -12.72
N ALA A 78 -7.88 -4.98 -12.01
CA ALA A 78 -7.62 -6.12 -11.13
C ALA A 78 -8.73 -6.19 -10.06
N PRO A 79 -9.13 -7.41 -9.63
CA PRO A 79 -10.23 -7.57 -8.66
C PRO A 79 -10.06 -6.74 -7.39
N LEU A 80 -8.83 -6.67 -6.85
CA LEU A 80 -8.57 -5.87 -5.67
C LEU A 80 -8.80 -4.38 -5.93
N MET A 81 -8.39 -3.90 -7.10
CA MET A 81 -8.57 -2.49 -7.45
C MET A 81 -10.03 -2.12 -7.58
N LEU A 82 -10.85 -3.04 -8.13
CA LEU A 82 -12.29 -2.82 -8.21
C LEU A 82 -12.91 -2.71 -6.83
N LYS A 83 -12.48 -3.54 -5.88
CA LYS A 83 -12.96 -3.47 -4.50
C LYS A 83 -12.56 -2.17 -3.82
N ILE A 84 -11.36 -1.71 -4.05
CA ILE A 84 -10.87 -0.43 -3.50
C ILE A 84 -11.71 0.73 -4.04
N GLN A 85 -11.96 0.74 -5.35
CA GLN A 85 -12.77 1.78 -5.99
C GLN A 85 -14.19 1.78 -5.46
N GLU A 86 -14.78 0.60 -5.28
CA GLU A 86 -16.13 0.48 -4.75
C GLU A 86 -16.20 1.03 -3.32
N ARG A 87 -15.22 0.71 -2.48
CA ARG A 87 -15.18 1.23 -1.11
C ARG A 87 -15.04 2.75 -1.08
N ALA A 88 -14.19 3.31 -1.91
CA ALA A 88 -14.02 4.76 -2.01
C ALA A 88 -15.32 5.43 -2.41
N LYS A 89 -16.05 4.83 -3.36
CA LYS A 89 -17.33 5.34 -3.81
C LYS A 89 -18.36 5.32 -2.69
N ARG A 90 -18.42 4.22 -1.90
CA ARG A 90 -19.33 4.11 -0.76
C ARG A 90 -19.06 5.16 0.30
N MET A 91 -17.79 5.53 0.47
CA MET A 91 -17.38 6.54 1.45
C MET A 91 -17.56 7.97 0.94
N GLY A 92 -18.07 8.14 -0.27
CA GLY A 92 -18.25 9.45 -0.86
C GLY A 92 -16.99 10.06 -1.44
N SER A 93 -15.91 9.28 -1.58
CA SER A 93 -14.69 9.75 -2.19
C SER A 93 -14.90 9.95 -3.69
N THR A 94 -14.39 11.04 -4.22
CA THR A 94 -14.56 11.39 -5.63
C THR A 94 -13.30 11.27 -6.45
N SER A 95 -12.23 10.83 -5.90
CA SER A 95 -10.95 10.74 -6.60
C SER A 95 -10.88 9.63 -7.62
#